data_668143f9dbe45b42752ed0eb3ad6b202
#
_entry.id   668143f9dbe45b42752ed0eb3ad6b202
#
_cell.length_a   1.000
_cell.length_b   1.000
_cell.length_c   1.000
_cell.angle_alpha   90.00
_cell.angle_beta   90.00
_cell.angle_gamma   90.00
#
_symmetry.space_group_name_H-M   'P 1'
#
loop_
_entity.id
_entity.type
_entity.pdbx_description
1 polymer ?
#
loop_
_entity_poly.entity_id
_entity_poly.type
_entity_poly.pdbx_seq_one_letter_code
_entity_poly.pdbx_strand_id
1 'polypeptide(L)'
;MPTINQLVRKGRKKVRRKTTAPALKSCPQKRGVCTRVYTSTPKKPNSALRKVARVRLTNGIEVTSYIPGVGHNLQEHSVVLIRGGRVKDLPGVRYHVVRGTLDSIGVQDRRQGRSKYGAKKPK
;
A
#
# COMPACT_ATOMS: atom_id res chain seq x y z
N MET A 1 2.68 27.07 -29.18
CA MET A 1 1.37 26.56 -29.70
C MET A 1 1.60 25.89 -31.06
N PRO A 2 1.08 24.69 -31.24
CA PRO A 2 1.18 24.03 -32.54
C PRO A 2 0.27 24.72 -33.58
N THR A 3 0.73 24.69 -34.83
CA THR A 3 -0.07 25.23 -35.92
C THR A 3 -1.11 24.22 -36.37
N ILE A 4 -2.12 24.69 -37.12
CA ILE A 4 -3.17 23.78 -37.64
C ILE A 4 -2.55 22.67 -38.49
N ASN A 5 -1.55 22.99 -39.31
CA ASN A 5 -0.88 22.01 -40.17
C ASN A 5 -0.18 20.92 -39.33
N GLN A 6 0.42 21.29 -38.19
CA GLN A 6 1.04 20.33 -37.29
C GLN A 6 0.00 19.40 -36.67
N LEU A 7 -1.16 19.92 -36.30
CA LEU A 7 -2.25 19.10 -35.74
C LEU A 7 -2.82 18.15 -36.79
N VAL A 8 -2.93 18.58 -38.04
CA VAL A 8 -3.41 17.72 -39.14
C VAL A 8 -2.44 16.57 -39.41
N ARG A 9 -1.13 16.85 -39.38
CA ARG A 9 -0.12 15.82 -39.65
C ARG A 9 0.06 14.82 -38.51
N LYS A 10 0.10 15.29 -37.27
CA LYS A 10 0.44 14.46 -36.12
C LYS A 10 -0.74 14.11 -35.23
N GLY A 11 -1.81 14.92 -35.28
CA GLY A 11 -2.96 14.77 -34.40
C GLY A 11 -2.62 14.99 -32.93
N ARG A 12 -3.60 14.79 -32.11
CA ARG A 12 -3.44 14.85 -30.64
C ARG A 12 -3.48 13.44 -30.08
N LYS A 13 -2.52 13.13 -29.22
CA LYS A 13 -2.50 11.84 -28.53
C LYS A 13 -3.00 12.06 -27.11
N LYS A 14 -3.89 11.18 -26.65
CA LYS A 14 -4.32 11.19 -25.26
C LYS A 14 -3.15 10.76 -24.39
N VAL A 15 -2.90 11.54 -23.34
CA VAL A 15 -1.89 11.19 -22.35
C VAL A 15 -2.44 10.03 -21.53
N ARG A 16 -1.70 8.92 -21.51
CA ARG A 16 -2.09 7.76 -20.69
C ARG A 16 -1.86 8.08 -19.22
N ARG A 17 -2.90 7.89 -18.45
CA ARG A 17 -2.81 8.07 -17.01
C ARG A 17 -2.17 6.85 -16.39
N LYS A 18 -1.01 7.06 -15.75
CA LYS A 18 -0.31 5.97 -15.05
C LYS A 18 -0.98 5.67 -13.73
N THR A 19 -1.06 4.40 -13.39
CA THR A 19 -1.55 4.00 -12.07
C THR A 19 -0.53 4.36 -10.99
N THR A 20 -1.01 4.69 -9.80
CA THR A 20 -0.16 4.91 -8.63
C THR A 20 0.21 3.60 -7.93
N ALA A 21 -0.38 2.48 -8.35
CA ALA A 21 -0.14 1.16 -7.76
C ALA A 21 0.30 0.15 -8.83
N PRO A 22 1.47 0.34 -9.48
CA PRO A 22 1.87 -0.53 -10.60
C PRO A 22 2.11 -1.99 -10.18
N ALA A 23 2.44 -2.24 -8.93
CA ALA A 23 2.71 -3.60 -8.45
C ALA A 23 1.44 -4.46 -8.35
N LEU A 24 0.26 -3.85 -8.30
CA LEU A 24 -1.00 -4.58 -8.20
C LEU A 24 -1.51 -5.09 -9.55
N LYS A 25 -1.03 -4.52 -10.65
CA LYS A 25 -1.39 -4.93 -12.03
C LYS A 25 -2.90 -5.10 -12.23
N SER A 26 -3.64 -4.03 -11.97
CA SER A 26 -5.10 -3.96 -12.12
C SER A 26 -5.89 -4.90 -11.19
N CYS A 27 -5.30 -5.31 -10.09
CA CYS A 27 -5.98 -6.08 -9.05
C CYS A 27 -6.26 -5.19 -7.85
N PRO A 28 -7.40 -5.38 -7.14
CA PRO A 28 -7.67 -4.58 -5.95
C PRO A 28 -6.73 -4.90 -4.79
N GLN A 29 -6.29 -6.16 -4.67
CA GLN A 29 -5.33 -6.60 -3.66
C GLN A 29 -4.40 -7.66 -4.25
N LYS A 30 -3.25 -7.84 -3.62
CA LYS A 30 -2.29 -8.89 -3.96
C LYS A 30 -1.76 -9.54 -2.69
N ARG A 31 -1.61 -10.85 -2.74
CA ARG A 31 -0.96 -11.60 -1.66
C ARG A 31 0.55 -11.51 -1.80
N GLY A 32 1.24 -11.50 -0.68
CA GLY A 32 2.69 -11.49 -0.68
C GLY A 32 3.25 -12.05 0.61
N VAL A 33 4.56 -12.21 0.64
CA VAL A 33 5.30 -12.70 1.80
C VAL A 33 6.21 -11.58 2.30
N CYS A 34 6.17 -11.30 3.61
CA CYS A 34 7.04 -10.30 4.21
C CYS A 34 8.49 -10.76 4.14
N THR A 35 9.36 -9.97 3.52
CA THR A 35 10.79 -10.23 3.49
C THR A 35 11.50 -9.50 4.62
N ARG A 36 10.92 -8.40 5.10
CA ARG A 36 11.46 -7.62 6.20
C ARG A 36 10.35 -6.78 6.83
N VAL A 37 10.34 -6.70 8.15
CA VAL A 37 9.41 -5.84 8.90
C VAL A 37 10.26 -4.88 9.74
N TYR A 38 9.99 -3.58 9.61
CA TYR A 38 10.80 -2.57 10.28
C TYR A 38 9.97 -1.30 10.52
N THR A 39 10.59 -0.32 11.17
CA THR A 39 9.97 0.99 11.38
C THR A 39 10.64 2.02 10.48
N SER A 40 9.90 3.05 10.10
CA SER A 40 10.39 4.14 9.27
C SER A 40 9.94 5.48 9.85
N THR A 41 10.83 6.47 9.77
CA THR A 41 10.47 7.83 10.18
C THR A 41 9.74 8.53 9.03
N PRO A 42 8.69 9.34 9.34
CA PRO A 42 7.99 10.08 8.29
C PRO A 42 8.79 11.30 7.84
N LYS A 43 8.31 11.92 6.75
CA LYS A 43 8.88 13.18 6.28
C LYS A 43 8.67 14.29 7.30
N LYS A 44 9.55 15.29 7.30
CA LYS A 44 9.32 16.54 8.03
C LYS A 44 8.00 17.19 7.57
N PRO A 45 7.22 17.81 8.46
CA PRO A 45 7.51 18.11 9.87
C PRO A 45 7.08 17.02 10.85
N ASN A 46 6.65 15.86 10.38
CA ASN A 46 6.14 14.80 11.26
C ASN A 46 7.27 13.98 11.86
N SER A 47 7.02 13.43 13.04
CA SER A 47 7.97 12.57 13.73
C SER A 47 7.24 11.43 14.42
N ALA A 48 7.66 10.22 14.16
CA ALA A 48 7.09 8.99 14.75
C ALA A 48 7.89 7.79 14.27
N LEU A 49 7.54 6.61 14.80
CA LEU A 49 8.05 5.34 14.26
C LEU A 49 6.90 4.64 13.55
N ARG A 50 6.86 4.78 12.23
CA ARG A 50 5.82 4.17 11.39
C ARG A 50 6.21 2.72 11.08
N LYS A 51 5.27 1.79 11.25
CA LYS A 51 5.51 0.37 11.02
C LYS A 51 5.28 0.06 9.55
N VAL A 52 6.29 -0.51 8.90
CA VAL A 52 6.23 -0.86 7.49
C VAL A 52 6.80 -2.26 7.29
N ALA A 53 6.42 -2.89 6.18
CA ALA A 53 6.90 -4.20 5.82
C ALA A 53 7.32 -4.21 4.35
N ARG A 54 8.44 -4.82 4.06
CA ARG A 54 8.83 -5.09 2.70
C ARG A 54 8.26 -6.42 2.28
N VAL A 55 7.43 -6.43 1.25
CA VAL A 55 6.63 -7.59 0.86
C VAL A 55 6.94 -7.98 -0.57
N ARG A 56 7.25 -9.25 -0.79
CA ARG A 56 7.37 -9.82 -2.13
C ARG A 56 6.02 -10.36 -2.55
N LEU A 57 5.45 -9.78 -3.59
CA LEU A 57 4.14 -10.18 -4.09
C LEU A 57 4.21 -11.46 -4.92
N THR A 58 3.04 -12.08 -5.14
CA THR A 58 2.94 -13.30 -5.95
C THR A 58 3.36 -13.10 -7.41
N ASN A 59 3.35 -11.86 -7.90
CA ASN A 59 3.82 -11.52 -9.24
C ASN A 59 5.34 -11.28 -9.32
N GLY A 60 6.07 -11.49 -8.22
CA GLY A 60 7.51 -11.33 -8.16
C GLY A 60 8.01 -9.93 -7.84
N ILE A 61 7.11 -8.95 -7.76
CA ILE A 61 7.46 -7.56 -7.43
C ILE A 61 7.58 -7.40 -5.92
N GLU A 62 8.64 -6.74 -5.46
CA GLU A 62 8.85 -6.44 -4.06
C GLU A 62 8.51 -4.98 -3.78
N VAL A 63 7.66 -4.73 -2.77
CA VAL A 63 7.19 -3.39 -2.44
C VAL A 63 7.25 -3.15 -0.93
N THR A 64 7.28 -1.88 -0.55
CA THR A 64 7.17 -1.46 0.85
C THR A 64 5.72 -1.09 1.13
N SER A 65 5.13 -1.71 2.14
CA SER A 65 3.73 -1.52 2.52
C SER A 65 3.62 -1.03 3.95
N TYR A 66 2.65 -0.16 4.21
CA TYR A 66 2.39 0.35 5.55
C TYR A 66 1.51 -0.65 6.32
N ILE A 67 1.83 -0.85 7.58
CA ILE A 67 1.03 -1.68 8.49
C ILE A 67 0.15 -0.75 9.31
N PRO A 68 -1.17 -0.64 9.01
CA PRO A 68 -2.03 0.30 9.71
C PRO A 68 -2.43 -0.20 11.10
N GLY A 69 -2.78 0.74 11.97
CA GLY A 69 -3.27 0.45 13.31
C GLY A 69 -2.18 0.36 14.36
N VAL A 70 -2.60 0.12 15.60
CA VAL A 70 -1.72 0.03 16.75
C VAL A 70 -1.30 -1.43 16.96
N GLY A 71 0.00 -1.69 16.89
CA GLY A 71 0.55 -3.03 17.09
C GLY A 71 0.27 -3.99 15.95
N HIS A 72 1.11 -4.99 15.81
CA HIS A 72 0.95 -6.04 14.81
C HIS A 72 1.73 -7.29 15.24
N ASN A 73 1.44 -8.40 14.57
CA ASN A 73 2.13 -9.67 14.80
C ASN A 73 2.99 -10.10 13.62
N LEU A 74 3.24 -9.21 12.68
CA LEU A 74 3.97 -9.55 11.46
C LEU A 74 5.46 -9.70 11.73
N GLN A 75 6.06 -10.64 11.04
CA GLN A 75 7.48 -10.92 11.09
C GLN A 75 7.94 -11.41 9.73
N GLU A 76 9.25 -11.63 9.57
CA GLU A 76 9.79 -12.18 8.35
C GLU A 76 9.08 -13.49 8.00
N HIS A 77 8.76 -13.68 6.73
CA HIS A 77 8.05 -14.84 6.17
C HIS A 77 6.54 -14.88 6.46
N SER A 78 5.96 -13.85 7.09
CA SER A 78 4.51 -13.76 7.25
C SER A 78 3.84 -13.54 5.89
N VAL A 79 2.72 -14.22 5.65
CA VAL A 79 1.93 -14.05 4.43
C VAL A 79 0.89 -12.96 4.69
N VAL A 80 0.86 -11.95 3.82
CA VAL A 80 -0.04 -10.80 3.96
C VAL A 80 -0.75 -10.50 2.65
N LEU A 81 -1.86 -9.79 2.78
CA LEU A 81 -2.59 -9.24 1.65
C LEU A 81 -2.36 -7.72 1.63
N ILE A 82 -1.97 -7.18 0.49
CA ILE A 82 -1.76 -5.74 0.37
C ILE A 82 -2.76 -5.13 -0.61
N ARG A 83 -3.07 -3.86 -0.40
CA ARG A 83 -3.93 -3.06 -1.26
C ARG A 83 -3.23 -1.77 -1.63
N GLY A 84 -3.74 -1.08 -2.65
CA GLY A 84 -3.25 0.25 -3.00
C GLY A 84 -3.59 1.28 -1.92
N GLY A 85 -2.90 2.39 -1.96
CA GLY A 85 -3.08 3.49 -1.03
C GLY A 85 -1.74 4.00 -0.54
N ARG A 86 -1.44 5.24 -0.91
CA ARG A 86 -0.16 5.86 -0.55
C ARG A 86 -0.20 6.40 0.87
N VAL A 87 0.93 6.31 1.56
CA VAL A 87 1.12 7.00 2.84
C VAL A 87 1.89 8.29 2.56
N LYS A 88 1.22 9.42 2.75
CA LYS A 88 1.79 10.73 2.43
C LYS A 88 3.03 11.05 3.27
N ASP A 89 3.06 10.60 4.52
CA ASP A 89 4.17 10.83 5.44
C ASP A 89 5.43 10.03 5.12
N LEU A 90 5.29 8.93 4.39
CA LEU A 90 6.40 8.01 4.14
C LEU A 90 6.75 8.01 2.66
N PRO A 91 7.99 8.36 2.30
CA PRO A 91 8.40 8.33 0.90
C PRO A 91 8.49 6.90 0.36
N GLY A 92 7.96 6.70 -0.85
CA GLY A 92 8.02 5.41 -1.52
C GLY A 92 7.04 4.36 -1.02
N VAL A 93 6.20 4.67 -0.05
CA VAL A 93 5.19 3.73 0.47
C VAL A 93 3.87 3.99 -0.24
N ARG A 94 3.49 3.08 -1.17
CA ARG A 94 2.31 3.21 -2.02
C ARG A 94 1.21 2.21 -1.71
N TYR A 95 1.43 1.36 -0.71
CA TYR A 95 0.56 0.22 -0.43
C TYR A 95 0.31 0.10 1.06
N HIS A 96 -0.78 -0.58 1.40
CA HIS A 96 -1.15 -0.88 2.79
C HIS A 96 -1.35 -2.37 2.96
N VAL A 97 -0.97 -2.90 4.11
CA VAL A 97 -1.31 -4.27 4.52
C VAL A 97 -2.76 -4.29 4.99
N VAL A 98 -3.55 -5.24 4.48
CA VAL A 98 -4.94 -5.42 4.92
C VAL A 98 -4.95 -6.19 6.24
N ARG A 99 -5.43 -5.54 7.31
CA ARG A 99 -5.47 -6.15 8.65
C ARG A 99 -6.65 -7.14 8.75
N GLY A 100 -6.43 -8.21 9.50
CA GLY A 100 -7.45 -9.22 9.72
C GLY A 100 -7.54 -10.30 8.64
N THR A 101 -6.57 -10.35 7.73
CA THR A 101 -6.50 -11.36 6.66
C THR A 101 -5.16 -12.09 6.70
N LEU A 102 -5.17 -13.36 6.27
CA LEU A 102 -3.96 -14.17 6.22
C LEU A 102 -3.24 -14.15 7.57
N ASP A 103 -1.93 -13.87 7.60
CA ASP A 103 -1.16 -13.87 8.85
C ASP A 103 -1.26 -12.57 9.64
N SER A 104 -1.90 -11.54 9.07
CA SER A 104 -2.06 -10.26 9.78
C SER A 104 -3.33 -10.27 10.60
N ILE A 105 -3.20 -10.28 11.92
CA ILE A 105 -4.36 -10.19 12.82
C ILE A 105 -4.94 -8.77 12.82
N GLY A 106 -6.21 -8.66 13.21
CA GLY A 106 -6.85 -7.35 13.36
C GLY A 106 -6.28 -6.58 14.55
N VAL A 107 -6.59 -5.29 14.59
CA VAL A 107 -6.20 -4.43 15.72
C VAL A 107 -7.04 -4.79 16.92
N GLN A 108 -6.40 -5.06 18.06
CA GLN A 108 -7.08 -5.44 19.29
C GLN A 108 -7.77 -4.24 19.93
N ASP A 109 -8.88 -4.51 20.59
CA ASP A 109 -9.67 -3.54 21.38
C ASP A 109 -10.17 -2.34 20.56
N ARG A 110 -10.30 -2.52 19.25
CA ARG A 110 -10.80 -1.47 18.38
C ARG A 110 -12.33 -1.51 18.34
N ARG A 111 -12.97 -0.37 18.59
CA ARG A 111 -14.43 -0.25 18.61
C ARG A 111 -15.00 0.54 17.43
N GLN A 112 -14.22 1.46 16.86
CA GLN A 112 -14.64 2.29 15.73
C GLN A 112 -13.79 1.96 14.49
N GLY A 113 -14.41 2.01 13.31
CA GLY A 113 -13.71 1.74 12.06
C GLY A 113 -13.15 0.33 11.98
N ARG A 114 -13.82 -0.63 12.57
CA ARG A 114 -13.33 -2.01 12.71
C ARG A 114 -13.04 -2.69 11.36
N SER A 115 -13.84 -2.40 10.36
CA SER A 115 -13.64 -2.97 9.02
C SER A 115 -12.31 -2.56 8.41
N LYS A 116 -11.84 -1.35 8.69
CA LYS A 116 -10.58 -0.84 8.17
C LYS A 116 -9.36 -1.51 8.81
N TYR A 117 -9.51 -2.02 10.03
CA TYR A 117 -8.39 -2.58 10.80
C TYR A 117 -8.59 -4.05 11.15
N GLY A 118 -9.56 -4.70 10.51
CA GLY A 118 -9.77 -6.14 10.66
C GLY A 118 -10.24 -6.58 12.05
N ALA A 119 -10.86 -5.69 12.80
CA ALA A 119 -11.32 -6.02 14.16
C ALA A 119 -12.71 -6.64 14.13
N LYS A 120 -12.92 -7.62 14.99
CA LYS A 120 -14.20 -8.30 15.13
C LYS A 120 -15.16 -7.45 15.99
N LYS A 121 -16.45 -7.72 15.82
CA LYS A 121 -17.48 -7.03 16.61
C LYS A 121 -17.27 -7.32 18.11
N PRO A 122 -17.17 -6.30 18.96
CA PRO A 122 -17.09 -6.52 20.40
C PRO A 122 -18.42 -7.07 20.93
N LYS A 123 -18.33 -7.93 21.91
CA LYS A 123 -19.54 -8.45 22.58
C LYS A 123 -20.15 -7.39 23.50
#